data_ee435aa897c3d3b5e73f11f7ba188f6c
#
_entry.id   ee435aa897c3d3b5e73f11f7ba188f6c
#
_cell.length_a   1.000
_cell.length_b   1.000
_cell.length_c   1.000
_cell.angle_alpha   90.00
_cell.angle_beta   90.00
_cell.angle_gamma   90.00
#
_symmetry.space_group_name_H-M   'P 1'
#
loop_
_entity.id
_entity.type
_entity.pdbx_description
1 polymer ?
#
loop_
_entity_poly.entity_id
_entity_poly.type
_entity_poly.pdbx_seq_one_letter_code
_entity_poly.pdbx_strand_id
1 'polypeptide(L)'
;MNKRKLFTAVLALASVCAGTAKTYEPVDYVSTLVGSESKHSLSTGNTYPAVAMPWGMNFWTPQTGKMGDGWTYTYSADKLRGFKQTHQPSPWINDYGQFSILPITGKPVFDQDKRASWFSHKAEIA
;
A
#
# COMPACT_ATOMS: atom_id res chain seq x y z
N MET A 1 20.76 31.27 -48.37
CA MET A 1 20.92 30.22 -47.36
C MET A 1 21.26 28.91 -48.08
N ASN A 2 22.38 28.30 -47.75
CA ASN A 2 22.95 27.20 -48.54
C ASN A 2 22.12 25.92 -48.31
N LYS A 3 21.60 25.28 -49.36
CA LYS A 3 20.68 24.10 -49.27
C LYS A 3 21.25 22.97 -48.37
N ARG A 4 22.60 22.82 -48.32
CA ARG A 4 23.27 21.86 -47.46
C ARG A 4 23.10 22.21 -45.95
N LYS A 5 23.16 23.49 -45.57
CA LYS A 5 22.95 23.92 -44.17
C LYS A 5 21.50 23.76 -43.72
N LEU A 6 20.56 23.93 -44.63
CA LEU A 6 19.15 23.72 -44.35
C LEU A 6 18.86 22.21 -44.09
N PHE A 7 19.46 21.33 -44.90
CA PHE A 7 19.30 19.87 -44.72
C PHE A 7 19.87 19.35 -43.39
N THR A 8 21.04 19.89 -42.98
CA THR A 8 21.66 19.52 -41.70
C THR A 8 20.84 20.05 -40.53
N ALA A 9 20.24 21.22 -40.61
CA ALA A 9 19.39 21.78 -39.57
C ALA A 9 18.08 20.99 -39.41
N VAL A 10 17.47 20.54 -40.51
CA VAL A 10 16.26 19.71 -40.49
C VAL A 10 16.55 18.33 -39.90
N LEU A 11 17.70 17.74 -40.22
CA LEU A 11 18.10 16.43 -39.64
C LEU A 11 18.41 16.53 -38.14
N ALA A 12 19.00 17.65 -37.69
CA ALA A 12 19.27 17.91 -36.28
C ALA A 12 17.96 18.13 -35.47
N LEU A 13 16.97 18.81 -36.06
CA LEU A 13 15.65 18.96 -35.40
C LEU A 13 14.88 17.63 -35.30
N ALA A 14 15.00 16.74 -36.27
CA ALA A 14 14.35 15.44 -36.25
C ALA A 14 14.94 14.53 -35.15
N SER A 15 16.23 14.69 -34.82
CA SER A 15 16.89 13.90 -33.78
C SER A 15 16.49 14.29 -32.34
N VAL A 16 15.99 15.49 -32.12
CA VAL A 16 15.59 15.98 -30.78
C VAL A 16 14.18 15.48 -30.39
N CYS A 17 13.39 15.02 -31.36
CA CYS A 17 12.04 14.50 -31.11
C CYS A 17 11.98 12.97 -30.84
N ALA A 18 13.12 12.28 -30.79
CA ALA A 18 13.18 10.91 -30.30
C ALA A 18 13.16 10.90 -28.75
N GLY A 19 12.12 11.47 -28.17
CA GLY A 19 11.80 11.22 -26.77
C GLY A 19 11.58 9.72 -26.61
N THR A 20 12.37 9.07 -25.76
CA THR A 20 12.13 7.69 -25.37
C THR A 20 10.75 7.62 -24.73
N ALA A 21 9.76 7.17 -25.50
CA ALA A 21 8.46 6.85 -24.91
C ALA A 21 8.71 5.80 -23.85
N LYS A 22 8.34 6.09 -22.60
CA LYS A 22 8.42 5.10 -21.51
C LYS A 22 7.52 3.93 -21.92
N THR A 23 8.11 2.77 -22.11
CA THR A 23 7.34 1.55 -22.33
C THR A 23 6.75 1.16 -20.98
N TYR A 24 5.42 1.14 -20.92
CA TYR A 24 4.71 0.68 -19.73
C TYR A 24 4.44 -0.82 -19.86
N GLU A 25 4.81 -1.54 -18.83
CA GLU A 25 4.45 -2.95 -18.70
C GLU A 25 3.02 -3.06 -18.14
N PRO A 26 2.27 -4.13 -18.42
CA PRO A 26 0.92 -4.30 -17.86
C PRO A 26 0.83 -4.14 -16.35
N VAL A 27 1.86 -4.50 -15.62
CA VAL A 27 1.95 -4.35 -14.16
C VAL A 27 1.95 -2.88 -13.72
N ASP A 28 2.41 -1.96 -14.55
CA ASP A 28 2.43 -0.52 -14.23
C ASP A 28 1.01 0.09 -14.13
N TYR A 29 -0.01 -0.62 -14.63
CA TYR A 29 -1.41 -0.21 -14.55
C TYR A 29 -2.15 -0.84 -13.37
N VAL A 30 -1.49 -1.68 -12.58
CA VAL A 30 -2.07 -2.31 -11.40
C VAL A 30 -1.80 -1.45 -10.17
N SER A 31 -2.86 -0.98 -9.53
CA SER A 31 -2.73 -0.29 -8.24
C SER A 31 -2.85 -1.29 -7.11
N THR A 32 -1.81 -1.38 -6.27
CA THR A 32 -1.82 -2.18 -5.05
C THR A 32 -2.72 -1.60 -3.96
N LEU A 33 -3.22 -0.37 -4.17
CA LEU A 33 -4.08 0.33 -3.21
C LEU A 33 -5.58 0.09 -3.45
N VAL A 34 -5.94 -0.61 -4.53
CA VAL A 34 -7.35 -0.89 -4.85
C VAL A 34 -8.02 -1.64 -3.69
N GLY A 35 -9.11 -1.07 -3.18
CA GLY A 35 -9.89 -1.65 -2.09
C GLY A 35 -9.32 -1.44 -0.68
N SER A 36 -8.19 -0.74 -0.53
CA SER A 36 -7.58 -0.49 0.79
C SER A 36 -8.11 0.76 1.50
N GLU A 37 -8.97 1.54 0.83
CA GLU A 37 -9.56 2.78 1.37
C GLU A 37 -10.96 2.96 0.82
N SER A 38 -11.93 3.35 1.67
CA SER A 38 -13.28 3.68 1.28
C SER A 38 -14.07 4.26 2.46
N LYS A 39 -15.39 4.34 2.35
CA LYS A 39 -16.30 4.74 3.41
C LYS A 39 -16.71 3.55 4.26
N HIS A 40 -17.08 3.80 5.51
CA HIS A 40 -17.62 2.79 6.41
C HIS A 40 -18.80 2.01 5.79
N SER A 41 -19.71 2.70 5.10
CA SER A 41 -20.86 2.08 4.40
C SER A 41 -20.47 1.10 3.28
N LEU A 42 -19.22 1.15 2.82
CA LEU A 42 -18.63 0.27 1.82
C LEU A 42 -17.55 -0.63 2.43
N SER A 43 -17.66 -0.94 3.71
CA SER A 43 -16.73 -1.80 4.46
C SER A 43 -15.27 -1.31 4.38
N THR A 44 -15.05 0.00 4.26
CA THR A 44 -13.73 0.65 4.15
C THR A 44 -12.84 0.01 3.08
N GLY A 45 -13.46 -0.46 1.96
CA GLY A 45 -12.77 -1.12 0.85
C GLY A 45 -12.53 -2.62 1.04
N ASN A 46 -12.46 -3.10 2.26
CA ASN A 46 -12.36 -4.52 2.65
C ASN A 46 -11.16 -5.27 2.03
N THR A 47 -10.07 -4.56 1.73
CA THR A 47 -8.82 -5.13 1.25
C THR A 47 -7.68 -4.69 2.16
N TYR A 48 -6.75 -5.57 2.43
CA TYR A 48 -5.61 -5.29 3.27
C TYR A 48 -4.32 -5.90 2.72
N PRO A 49 -3.16 -5.28 2.97
CA PRO A 49 -1.89 -5.88 2.62
C PRO A 49 -1.64 -7.11 3.51
N ALA A 50 -1.34 -8.25 2.90
CA ALA A 50 -1.12 -9.48 3.64
C ALA A 50 0.19 -10.15 3.24
N VAL A 51 0.99 -10.54 4.22
CA VAL A 51 2.17 -11.36 4.04
C VAL A 51 1.82 -12.80 4.36
N ALA A 52 1.81 -13.66 3.34
CA ALA A 52 1.42 -15.06 3.44
C ALA A 52 2.57 -16.05 3.24
N MET A 53 3.78 -15.57 3.00
CA MET A 53 4.97 -16.40 2.85
C MET A 53 5.65 -16.64 4.21
N PRO A 54 6.25 -17.83 4.45
CA PRO A 54 6.26 -19.02 3.58
C PRO A 54 5.02 -19.92 3.72
N TRP A 55 4.11 -19.60 4.64
CA TRP A 55 2.96 -20.44 5.00
C TRP A 55 1.66 -19.78 4.54
N GLY A 56 1.15 -20.16 3.37
CA GLY A 56 -0.04 -19.57 2.76
C GLY A 56 -1.34 -19.69 3.56
N MET A 57 -1.36 -20.49 4.61
CA MET A 57 -2.50 -20.63 5.53
C MET A 57 -2.42 -19.67 6.72
N ASN A 58 -1.40 -18.83 6.78
CA ASN A 58 -1.17 -17.92 7.90
C ASN A 58 -0.75 -16.55 7.37
N PHE A 59 -1.66 -15.60 7.41
CA PHE A 59 -1.43 -14.24 6.91
C PHE A 59 -1.07 -13.31 8.08
N TRP A 60 -0.16 -12.39 7.80
CA TRP A 60 0.13 -11.27 8.69
C TRP A 60 -0.21 -9.98 7.99
N THR A 61 -0.93 -9.12 8.67
CA THR A 61 -1.36 -7.82 8.14
C THR A 61 -1.20 -6.73 9.20
N PRO A 62 -0.85 -5.48 8.81
CA PRO A 62 -0.92 -4.37 9.73
C PRO A 62 -2.35 -4.18 10.22
N GLN A 63 -2.51 -3.98 11.51
CA GLN A 63 -3.80 -3.63 12.09
C GLN A 63 -3.83 -2.14 12.39
N THR A 64 -4.64 -1.40 11.67
CA THR A 64 -4.90 0.03 11.91
C THR A 64 -6.22 0.27 12.64
N GLY A 65 -7.19 -0.64 12.48
CA GLY A 65 -8.46 -0.61 13.20
C GLY A 65 -8.33 -0.93 14.69
N LYS A 66 -9.32 -0.53 15.47
CA LYS A 66 -9.42 -0.85 16.90
C LYS A 66 -9.82 -2.30 17.09
N MET A 67 -9.61 -2.81 18.30
CA MET A 67 -10.15 -4.13 18.65
C MET A 67 -11.68 -4.09 18.58
N GLY A 68 -12.26 -5.03 17.86
CA GLY A 68 -13.71 -5.10 17.61
C GLY A 68 -14.18 -4.39 16.35
N ASP A 69 -13.32 -3.63 15.67
CA ASP A 69 -13.65 -3.10 14.35
C ASP A 69 -13.81 -4.27 13.33
N GLY A 70 -14.76 -4.10 12.40
CA GLY A 70 -15.03 -5.11 11.38
C GLY A 70 -13.95 -5.24 10.31
N TRP A 71 -13.00 -4.32 10.25
CA TRP A 71 -11.88 -4.31 9.31
C TRP A 71 -10.57 -4.06 9.99
N THR A 72 -9.57 -4.73 9.47
CA THR A 72 -8.25 -4.72 10.06
C THR A 72 -7.44 -3.50 9.64
N TYR A 73 -7.58 -3.06 8.38
CA TYR A 73 -6.70 -2.09 7.76
C TYR A 73 -7.45 -1.02 6.98
N THR A 74 -6.95 0.21 7.08
CA THR A 74 -7.38 1.34 6.26
C THR A 74 -6.13 2.11 5.84
N TYR A 75 -5.96 2.38 4.55
CA TYR A 75 -4.75 3.01 4.01
C TYR A 75 -4.50 4.41 4.58
N SER A 76 -5.52 5.24 4.76
CA SER A 76 -5.39 6.60 5.29
C SER A 76 -5.04 6.66 6.78
N ALA A 77 -5.05 5.53 7.49
CA ALA A 77 -4.66 5.51 8.89
C ALA A 77 -3.17 5.79 9.09
N ASP A 78 -2.84 6.50 10.16
CA ASP A 78 -1.48 6.88 10.54
C ASP A 78 -0.97 6.16 11.80
N LYS A 79 -1.78 5.23 12.34
CA LYS A 79 -1.46 4.50 13.55
C LYS A 79 -1.57 3.00 13.37
N LEU A 80 -0.48 2.33 13.71
CA LEU A 80 -0.39 0.87 13.76
C LEU A 80 -0.66 0.38 15.18
N ARG A 81 -1.64 -0.49 15.34
CA ARG A 81 -2.01 -1.11 16.63
C ARG A 81 -1.41 -2.50 16.81
N GLY A 82 -0.82 -3.05 15.79
CA GLY A 82 -0.13 -4.33 15.80
C GLY A 82 -0.10 -4.98 14.43
N PHE A 83 0.56 -6.13 14.38
CA PHE A 83 0.49 -7.04 13.24
C PHE A 83 -0.47 -8.15 13.60
N LYS A 84 -1.57 -8.24 12.88
CA LYS A 84 -2.62 -9.21 13.12
C LYS A 84 -2.34 -10.50 12.37
N GLN A 85 -2.42 -11.60 13.07
CA GLN A 85 -2.44 -12.91 12.46
C GLN A 85 -3.87 -13.26 12.03
N THR A 86 -4.02 -13.73 10.82
CA THR A 86 -5.27 -14.27 10.28
C THR A 86 -4.97 -15.41 9.32
N HIS A 87 -5.93 -16.27 9.07
CA HIS A 87 -5.82 -17.36 8.09
C HIS A 87 -6.90 -17.27 7.01
N GLN A 88 -7.59 -16.12 6.97
CA GLN A 88 -8.60 -15.84 5.95
C GLN A 88 -8.32 -14.50 5.27
N PRO A 89 -8.40 -14.43 3.94
CA PRO A 89 -8.13 -13.20 3.20
C PRO A 89 -9.22 -12.13 3.33
N SER A 90 -10.40 -12.44 3.86
CA SER A 90 -11.45 -11.46 4.13
C SER A 90 -11.46 -11.05 5.59
N PRO A 91 -11.27 -9.76 5.91
CA PRO A 91 -11.33 -9.25 7.27
C PRO A 91 -12.76 -8.91 7.74
N TRP A 92 -13.78 -9.38 7.05
CA TRP A 92 -15.17 -9.09 7.37
C TRP A 92 -15.50 -9.43 8.81
N ILE A 93 -16.09 -8.47 9.52
CA ILE A 93 -16.42 -8.56 10.94
C ILE A 93 -15.29 -9.06 11.86
N ASN A 94 -14.04 -8.88 11.42
CA ASN A 94 -12.85 -9.27 12.18
C ASN A 94 -12.79 -10.78 12.51
N ASP A 95 -13.41 -11.60 11.66
CA ASP A 95 -13.39 -13.04 11.77
C ASP A 95 -12.00 -13.64 11.49
N TYR A 96 -11.75 -14.81 12.04
CA TYR A 96 -10.50 -15.57 11.87
C TYR A 96 -9.20 -14.85 12.28
N GLY A 97 -9.29 -13.67 12.86
CA GLY A 97 -8.14 -12.99 13.46
C GLY A 97 -7.92 -13.49 14.88
N GLN A 98 -6.82 -14.22 15.11
CA GLN A 98 -6.56 -14.87 16.37
C GLN A 98 -5.97 -13.90 17.41
N PHE A 99 -4.97 -13.14 16.99
CA PHE A 99 -4.27 -12.20 17.86
C PHE A 99 -3.50 -11.17 17.04
N SER A 100 -3.06 -10.12 17.73
CA SER A 100 -2.14 -9.12 17.17
C SER A 100 -0.92 -8.99 18.05
N ILE A 101 0.24 -8.79 17.45
CA ILE A 101 1.51 -8.54 18.11
C ILE A 101 1.95 -7.10 17.80
N LEU A 102 2.25 -6.33 18.83
CA LEU A 102 2.90 -5.02 18.70
C LEU A 102 4.15 -5.01 19.57
N PRO A 103 5.35 -5.06 19.01
CA PRO A 103 6.58 -4.84 19.77
C PRO A 103 6.60 -3.42 20.33
N ILE A 104 6.90 -3.28 21.61
CA ILE A 104 7.03 -2.01 22.29
C ILE A 104 8.33 -1.96 23.09
N THR A 105 8.83 -0.76 23.33
CA THR A 105 9.97 -0.51 24.21
C THR A 105 9.54 0.34 25.41
N GLY A 106 10.28 0.23 26.51
CA GLY A 106 10.00 1.00 27.71
C GLY A 106 8.90 0.39 28.57
N LYS A 107 8.11 1.24 29.21
CA LYS A 107 7.03 0.80 30.11
C LYS A 107 5.82 0.29 29.32
N PRO A 108 5.20 -0.81 29.73
CA PRO A 108 4.01 -1.32 29.04
C PRO A 108 2.84 -0.32 29.17
N VAL A 109 2.14 -0.11 28.07
CA VAL A 109 0.94 0.71 27.98
C VAL A 109 -0.21 -0.18 27.57
N PHE A 110 -1.20 -0.34 28.43
CA PHE A 110 -2.33 -1.26 28.18
C PHE A 110 -3.45 -0.61 27.33
N ASP A 111 -3.54 0.71 27.33
CA ASP A 111 -4.47 1.43 26.47
C ASP A 111 -4.05 1.31 24.99
N GLN A 112 -4.94 0.76 24.17
CA GLN A 112 -4.63 0.44 22.77
C GLN A 112 -4.37 1.67 21.89
N ASP A 113 -4.99 2.80 22.19
CA ASP A 113 -4.82 4.04 21.42
C ASP A 113 -3.51 4.75 21.79
N LYS A 114 -3.13 4.68 23.08
CA LYS A 114 -1.88 5.29 23.58
C LYS A 114 -0.64 4.50 23.20
N ARG A 115 -0.75 3.17 23.07
CA ARG A 115 0.39 2.33 22.68
C ARG A 115 0.58 2.22 21.17
N ALA A 116 -0.41 2.66 20.36
CA ALA A 116 -0.32 2.58 18.92
C ALA A 116 0.90 3.36 18.39
N SER A 117 1.64 2.74 17.49
CA SER A 117 2.79 3.36 16.84
C SER A 117 2.35 4.21 15.66
N TRP A 118 2.91 5.40 15.55
CA TRP A 118 2.70 6.25 14.39
C TRP A 118 3.54 5.77 13.21
N PHE A 119 3.01 5.88 11.98
CA PHE A 119 3.74 5.63 10.74
C PHE A 119 3.32 6.61 9.64
N SER A 120 4.02 6.59 8.52
CA SER A 120 3.76 7.48 7.39
C SER A 120 3.96 6.76 6.07
N HIS A 121 3.05 6.97 5.14
CA HIS A 121 3.13 6.48 3.77
C HIS A 121 4.05 7.31 2.85
N LYS A 122 4.64 8.41 3.34
CA LYS A 122 5.45 9.34 2.52
C LYS A 122 6.69 8.71 1.87
N ALA A 123 7.17 7.61 2.40
CA ALA A 123 8.34 6.90 1.88
C ALA A 123 7.98 5.64 1.08
N GLU A 124 6.70 5.37 0.87
CA GLU A 124 6.27 4.24 0.06
C GLU A 124 6.56 4.50 -1.41
N ILE A 125 7.13 3.50 -2.06
CA ILE A 125 7.33 3.46 -3.51
C ILE A 125 6.22 2.57 -4.05
N ALA A 126 5.30 3.18 -4.79
CA ALA A 126 4.25 2.48 -5.50
C ALA A 126 4.69 2.12 -6.92
#